data_16241e3f6d83da3202a912f6d314ace0
#
_entry.id   16241e3f6d83da3202a912f6d314ace0
#
_cell.length_a   1.000
_cell.length_b   1.000
_cell.length_c   1.000
_cell.angle_alpha   90.00
_cell.angle_beta   90.00
_cell.angle_gamma   90.00
#
_symmetry.space_group_name_H-M   'P 1'
#
loop_
_entity.id
_entity.type
_entity.pdbx_description
1 polymer ?
#
loop_
_entity_poly.entity_id
_entity_poly.type
_entity_poly.pdbx_seq_one_letter_code
_entity_poly.pdbx_strand_id
1 'polypeptide(L)'
;KIVAKGIDFIALKIKDVEPLILDRADSYIGTMIDDLINKEIQEPYRMFTARSEYRLVLREDNADIRLSEKAYKIGLVSKDLFDKIKEKIKNVSETIEKLEEVKLGSSNERLVEILDKYDESLKSGTTLKEILRRPKITYNDVKYISEVIENAPNLSFDEETEYQIEVQVKYEGYIAKSYQIIEKQKKLEERKIPEFFDYNKMQGITREAKQRLSEKRPYNVGQASRIVGVTPADISVLLMYLEGVLN
;
A
#
# COMPACT_ATOMS: atom_id res chain seq x y z
N LYS A 1 -10.83 -18.84 4.28
CA LYS A 1 -10.02 -17.70 4.73
C LYS A 1 -10.66 -16.95 5.91
N ILE A 2 -11.96 -16.64 5.91
CA ILE A 2 -12.66 -16.01 7.05
C ILE A 2 -12.63 -16.90 8.29
N VAL A 3 -12.87 -18.20 8.14
CA VAL A 3 -12.81 -19.19 9.23
C VAL A 3 -11.40 -19.27 9.82
N ALA A 4 -10.36 -19.31 8.98
CA ALA A 4 -8.97 -19.30 9.45
C ALA A 4 -8.67 -18.05 10.29
N LYS A 5 -9.10 -16.85 9.83
CA LYS A 5 -8.92 -15.62 10.59
C LYS A 5 -9.68 -15.61 11.93
N GLY A 6 -10.87 -16.24 11.96
CA GLY A 6 -11.63 -16.44 13.22
C GLY A 6 -10.89 -17.34 14.19
N ILE A 7 -10.24 -18.40 13.73
CA ILE A 7 -9.41 -19.29 14.54
C ILE A 7 -8.19 -18.57 15.08
N ASP A 8 -7.50 -17.78 14.24
CA ASP A 8 -6.36 -16.96 14.65
C ASP A 8 -6.75 -15.95 15.73
N PHE A 9 -7.89 -15.27 15.57
CA PHE A 9 -8.43 -14.33 16.55
C PHE A 9 -8.67 -15.00 17.91
N ILE A 10 -9.30 -16.18 17.92
CA ILE A 10 -9.55 -16.95 19.14
C ILE A 10 -8.24 -17.40 19.78
N ALA A 11 -7.30 -17.90 18.98
CA ALA A 11 -6.00 -18.35 19.48
C ALA A 11 -5.17 -17.21 20.12
N LEU A 12 -5.19 -16.03 19.52
CA LEU A 12 -4.54 -14.84 20.07
C LEU A 12 -5.21 -14.38 21.36
N LYS A 13 -6.54 -14.40 21.41
CA LYS A 13 -7.29 -14.06 22.62
C LYS A 13 -7.02 -15.02 23.77
N ILE A 14 -6.88 -16.33 23.48
CA ILE A 14 -6.52 -17.34 24.50
C ILE A 14 -5.10 -17.08 25.04
N LYS A 15 -4.20 -16.57 24.20
CA LYS A 15 -2.81 -16.24 24.57
C LYS A 15 -2.66 -14.85 25.18
N ASP A 16 -3.74 -14.11 25.37
CA ASP A 16 -3.75 -12.72 25.82
C ASP A 16 -2.91 -11.77 24.94
N VAL A 17 -2.92 -12.04 23.64
CA VAL A 17 -2.23 -11.26 22.61
C VAL A 17 -3.26 -10.44 21.85
N GLU A 18 -2.92 -9.19 21.54
CA GLU A 18 -3.76 -8.30 20.73
C GLU A 18 -4.18 -8.97 19.41
N PRO A 19 -5.46 -8.91 19.04
CA PRO A 19 -5.95 -9.53 17.81
C PRO A 19 -5.35 -8.87 16.57
N LEU A 20 -5.02 -9.70 15.57
CA LEU A 20 -4.56 -9.20 14.28
C LEU A 20 -5.71 -8.58 13.50
N ILE A 21 -5.71 -7.26 13.39
CA ILE A 21 -6.63 -6.51 12.54
C ILE A 21 -5.89 -6.11 11.26
N LEU A 22 -6.41 -6.55 10.12
CA LEU A 22 -5.94 -6.17 8.81
C LEU A 22 -6.97 -5.23 8.17
N ASP A 23 -6.56 -4.01 7.91
CA ASP A 23 -7.39 -3.02 7.23
C ASP A 23 -7.38 -3.19 5.69
N ARG A 24 -8.09 -2.31 4.99
CA ARG A 24 -8.17 -2.30 3.53
C ARG A 24 -6.84 -1.99 2.85
N ALA A 25 -5.97 -1.25 3.51
CA ALA A 25 -4.64 -0.91 3.01
C ALA A 25 -3.60 -2.00 3.31
N ASP A 26 -3.89 -2.91 4.25
CA ASP A 26 -3.01 -4.02 4.59
C ASP A 26 -3.15 -5.20 3.63
N SER A 27 -4.38 -5.52 3.21
CA SER A 27 -4.62 -6.76 2.45
C SER A 27 -5.98 -6.83 1.76
N TYR A 28 -6.07 -7.68 0.74
CA TYR A 28 -7.36 -8.04 0.13
C TYR A 28 -8.33 -8.73 1.11
N ILE A 29 -7.83 -9.41 2.14
CA ILE A 29 -8.68 -9.97 3.21
C ILE A 29 -9.29 -8.82 4.01
N GLY A 30 -8.52 -7.78 4.33
CA GLY A 30 -9.04 -6.56 4.98
C GLY A 30 -10.12 -5.89 4.14
N THR A 31 -9.87 -5.70 2.84
CA THR A 31 -10.87 -5.16 1.90
C THR A 31 -12.16 -6.00 1.91
N MET A 32 -12.04 -7.33 1.81
CA MET A 32 -13.19 -8.25 1.81
C MET A 32 -14.01 -8.16 3.09
N ILE A 33 -13.37 -8.15 4.24
CA ILE A 33 -14.05 -8.09 5.53
C ILE A 33 -14.76 -6.75 5.69
N ASP A 34 -14.08 -5.65 5.36
CA ASP A 34 -14.67 -4.32 5.42
C ASP A 34 -15.89 -4.19 4.47
N ASP A 35 -15.80 -4.72 3.26
CA ASP A 35 -16.93 -4.75 2.33
C ASP A 35 -18.11 -5.54 2.89
N LEU A 36 -17.87 -6.73 3.47
CA LEU A 36 -18.92 -7.57 4.03
C LEU A 36 -19.62 -6.95 5.25
N ILE A 37 -18.91 -6.11 5.99
CA ILE A 37 -19.46 -5.44 7.19
C ILE A 37 -20.22 -4.16 6.80
N ASN A 38 -19.67 -3.38 5.86
CA ASN A 38 -20.13 -2.01 5.63
C ASN A 38 -20.97 -1.84 4.35
N LYS A 39 -20.86 -2.75 3.37
CA LYS A 39 -21.60 -2.67 2.11
C LYS A 39 -22.80 -3.62 2.10
N GLU A 40 -23.90 -3.19 1.50
CA GLU A 40 -25.05 -4.04 1.24
C GLU A 40 -24.76 -4.93 0.02
N ILE A 41 -24.40 -6.20 0.30
CA ILE A 41 -24.08 -7.18 -0.74
C ILE A 41 -25.28 -8.13 -0.88
N GLN A 42 -25.99 -8.01 -2.00
CA GLN A 42 -27.19 -8.80 -2.28
C GLN A 42 -26.89 -10.15 -2.96
N GLU A 43 -25.69 -10.33 -3.48
CA GLU A 43 -25.22 -11.55 -4.16
C GLU A 43 -24.00 -12.16 -3.44
N PRO A 44 -23.62 -13.41 -3.73
CA PRO A 44 -22.40 -13.99 -3.17
C PRO A 44 -21.19 -13.11 -3.44
N TYR A 45 -20.44 -12.76 -2.37
CA TYR A 45 -19.28 -11.90 -2.50
C TYR A 45 -18.20 -12.52 -3.37
N ARG A 46 -17.76 -11.78 -4.38
CA ARG A 46 -16.62 -12.12 -5.22
C ARG A 46 -15.51 -11.10 -5.02
N MET A 47 -14.29 -11.58 -4.74
CA MET A 47 -13.13 -10.72 -4.61
C MET A 47 -12.57 -10.38 -5.98
N PHE A 48 -12.99 -9.24 -6.51
CA PHE A 48 -12.40 -8.64 -7.70
C PHE A 48 -11.32 -7.66 -7.29
N THR A 49 -10.23 -7.58 -8.07
CA THR A 49 -9.17 -6.59 -7.85
C THR A 49 -9.69 -5.15 -7.91
N ALA A 50 -10.77 -4.91 -8.68
CA ALA A 50 -11.44 -3.60 -8.75
C ALA A 50 -12.08 -3.14 -7.43
N ARG A 51 -12.28 -4.04 -6.46
CA ARG A 51 -12.81 -3.69 -5.13
C ARG A 51 -11.77 -3.07 -4.20
N SER A 52 -10.49 -3.23 -4.52
CA SER A 52 -9.40 -2.63 -3.76
C SER A 52 -8.96 -1.32 -4.41
N GLU A 53 -8.91 -0.27 -3.62
CA GLU A 53 -8.43 1.06 -4.00
C GLU A 53 -6.89 1.07 -4.15
N TYR A 54 -6.21 0.14 -3.47
CA TYR A 54 -4.74 0.14 -3.30
C TYR A 54 -4.05 -1.00 -4.04
N ARG A 55 -4.52 -1.39 -5.23
CA ARG A 55 -4.01 -2.54 -6.00
C ARG A 55 -2.51 -2.52 -6.23
N LEU A 56 -1.94 -1.33 -6.47
CA LEU A 56 -0.51 -1.17 -6.71
C LEU A 56 0.34 -1.39 -5.46
N VAL A 57 -0.24 -1.16 -4.28
CA VAL A 57 0.42 -1.42 -3.00
C VAL A 57 0.20 -2.85 -2.55
N LEU A 58 -1.00 -3.41 -2.81
CA LEU A 58 -1.42 -4.74 -2.35
C LEU A 58 -1.09 -5.84 -3.37
N ARG A 59 0.11 -5.83 -3.93
CA ARG A 59 0.55 -6.88 -4.86
C ARG A 59 0.85 -8.17 -4.10
N GLU A 60 0.78 -9.32 -4.80
CA GLU A 60 1.14 -10.61 -4.23
C GLU A 60 2.65 -10.72 -3.99
N ASP A 61 3.44 -10.18 -4.93
CA ASP A 61 4.90 -10.20 -4.95
C ASP A 61 5.57 -9.45 -3.78
N ASN A 62 4.85 -8.55 -3.11
CA ASN A 62 5.33 -7.81 -1.95
C ASN A 62 4.59 -8.15 -0.64
N ALA A 63 3.82 -9.23 -0.61
CA ALA A 63 3.01 -9.58 0.56
C ALA A 63 3.87 -9.92 1.77
N ASP A 64 5.01 -10.56 1.57
CA ASP A 64 6.01 -10.83 2.59
C ASP A 64 6.57 -9.54 3.20
N ILE A 65 6.96 -8.58 2.37
CA ILE A 65 7.47 -7.28 2.79
C ILE A 65 6.45 -6.52 3.65
N ARG A 66 5.17 -6.53 3.25
CA ARG A 66 4.10 -5.77 3.95
C ARG A 66 3.59 -6.43 5.22
N LEU A 67 3.55 -7.74 5.27
CA LEU A 67 2.81 -8.47 6.31
C LEU A 67 3.71 -9.23 7.29
N SER A 68 5.01 -9.44 6.98
CA SER A 68 5.90 -10.26 7.79
C SER A 68 6.06 -9.75 9.23
N GLU A 69 6.12 -8.43 9.43
CA GLU A 69 6.24 -7.87 10.78
C GLU A 69 5.00 -8.16 11.62
N LYS A 70 3.81 -7.99 11.04
CA LYS A 70 2.54 -8.31 11.71
C LYS A 70 2.44 -9.81 11.99
N ALA A 71 2.85 -10.64 11.03
CA ALA A 71 2.83 -12.10 11.17
C ALA A 71 3.85 -12.61 12.21
N TYR A 72 5.02 -12.00 12.28
CA TYR A 72 6.03 -12.31 13.27
C TYR A 72 5.57 -11.95 14.69
N LYS A 73 4.98 -10.78 14.91
CA LYS A 73 4.45 -10.34 16.21
C LYS A 73 3.43 -11.32 16.81
N ILE A 74 2.66 -12.00 15.97
CA ILE A 74 1.66 -12.98 16.40
C ILE A 74 2.14 -14.44 16.33
N GLY A 75 3.42 -14.66 15.97
CA GLY A 75 4.04 -15.98 15.94
C GLY A 75 3.68 -16.86 14.74
N LEU A 76 3.16 -16.28 13.64
CA LEU A 76 2.88 -17.01 12.39
C LEU A 76 4.12 -17.18 11.50
N VAL A 77 5.14 -16.36 11.70
CA VAL A 77 6.39 -16.38 10.95
C VAL A 77 7.53 -16.64 11.94
N SER A 78 8.45 -17.55 11.60
CA SER A 78 9.64 -17.83 12.40
C SER A 78 10.62 -16.65 12.37
N LYS A 79 11.49 -16.57 13.38
CA LYS A 79 12.52 -15.54 13.44
C LYS A 79 13.44 -15.58 12.21
N ASP A 80 13.89 -16.78 11.82
CA ASP A 80 14.80 -16.94 10.68
C ASP A 80 14.20 -16.45 9.37
N LEU A 81 12.91 -16.73 9.13
CA LEU A 81 12.20 -16.23 7.95
C LEU A 81 12.02 -14.71 8.02
N PHE A 82 11.67 -14.19 9.19
CA PHE A 82 11.53 -12.76 9.39
C PHE A 82 12.83 -11.98 9.16
N ASP A 83 13.97 -12.55 9.65
CA ASP A 83 15.28 -11.93 9.47
C ASP A 83 15.70 -11.93 7.97
N LYS A 84 15.41 -13.00 7.22
CA LYS A 84 15.62 -13.03 5.75
C LYS A 84 14.79 -11.98 5.02
N ILE A 85 13.52 -11.80 5.40
CA ILE A 85 12.66 -10.78 4.79
C ILE A 85 13.17 -9.37 5.12
N LYS A 86 13.65 -9.14 6.33
CA LYS A 86 14.29 -7.87 6.71
C LYS A 86 15.53 -7.58 5.87
N GLU A 87 16.36 -8.58 5.63
CA GLU A 87 17.52 -8.45 4.76
C GLU A 87 17.10 -8.09 3.32
N LYS A 88 16.08 -8.77 2.78
CA LYS A 88 15.48 -8.43 1.48
C LYS A 88 15.02 -6.97 1.42
N ILE A 89 14.27 -6.50 2.43
CA ILE A 89 13.80 -5.10 2.50
C ILE A 89 14.99 -4.13 2.50
N LYS A 90 16.01 -4.42 3.29
CA LYS A 90 17.23 -3.63 3.37
C LYS A 90 17.95 -3.59 2.02
N ASN A 91 18.15 -4.74 1.40
CA ASN A 91 18.82 -4.84 0.10
C ASN A 91 18.08 -4.04 -0.99
N VAL A 92 16.74 -4.10 -1.00
CA VAL A 92 15.93 -3.30 -1.94
C VAL A 92 16.13 -1.80 -1.71
N SER A 93 16.00 -1.32 -0.48
CA SER A 93 16.12 0.12 -0.18
C SER A 93 17.52 0.66 -0.44
N GLU A 94 18.56 -0.01 0.06
CA GLU A 94 19.96 0.41 -0.14
C GLU A 94 20.37 0.38 -1.62
N THR A 95 19.86 -0.59 -2.38
CA THR A 95 20.17 -0.67 -3.82
C THR A 95 19.52 0.49 -4.58
N ILE A 96 18.27 0.84 -4.29
CA ILE A 96 17.60 1.98 -4.92
C ILE A 96 18.35 3.30 -4.63
N GLU A 97 18.82 3.50 -3.39
CA GLU A 97 19.64 4.67 -3.02
C GLU A 97 20.95 4.69 -3.83
N LYS A 98 21.67 3.58 -3.88
CA LYS A 98 22.91 3.46 -4.65
C LYS A 98 22.72 3.69 -6.15
N LEU A 99 21.61 3.20 -6.72
CA LEU A 99 21.27 3.47 -8.13
C LEU A 99 21.05 4.96 -8.41
N GLU A 100 20.59 5.74 -7.43
CA GLU A 100 20.44 7.20 -7.53
C GLU A 100 21.79 7.93 -7.50
N GLU A 101 22.75 7.40 -6.72
CA GLU A 101 24.08 8.02 -6.56
C GLU A 101 24.98 7.82 -7.80
N VAL A 102 24.81 6.72 -8.54
CA VAL A 102 25.63 6.40 -9.70
C VAL A 102 25.23 7.24 -10.89
N LYS A 103 26.09 8.20 -11.25
CA LYS A 103 25.90 9.08 -12.41
C LYS A 103 26.57 8.52 -13.65
N LEU A 104 25.87 8.57 -14.76
CA LEU A 104 26.31 8.13 -16.07
C LEU A 104 26.46 9.30 -17.03
N GLY A 105 27.59 9.36 -17.71
CA GLY A 105 27.75 10.23 -18.87
C GLY A 105 27.09 9.61 -20.12
N SER A 106 26.71 10.45 -21.06
CA SER A 106 26.12 10.00 -22.34
C SER A 106 27.11 9.22 -23.25
N SER A 107 28.38 9.17 -22.87
CA SER A 107 29.46 8.48 -23.57
C SER A 107 29.74 7.05 -23.06
N ASN A 108 28.99 6.58 -22.05
CA ASN A 108 29.13 5.20 -21.57
C ASN A 108 28.70 4.22 -22.69
N GLU A 109 29.62 3.39 -23.18
CA GLU A 109 29.41 2.51 -24.35
C GLU A 109 28.25 1.54 -24.13
N ARG A 110 28.16 0.88 -22.95
CA ARG A 110 27.08 -0.08 -22.69
C ARG A 110 25.71 0.62 -22.52
N LEU A 111 25.70 1.84 -21.98
CA LEU A 111 24.48 2.64 -21.92
C LEU A 111 24.00 2.99 -23.32
N VAL A 112 24.90 3.40 -24.22
CA VAL A 112 24.58 3.70 -25.64
C VAL A 112 24.01 2.46 -26.31
N GLU A 113 24.66 1.30 -26.16
CA GLU A 113 24.20 0.02 -26.71
C GLU A 113 22.78 -0.34 -26.29
N ILE A 114 22.46 -0.19 -24.99
CA ILE A 114 21.12 -0.47 -24.47
C ILE A 114 20.09 0.56 -24.96
N LEU A 115 20.46 1.84 -25.05
CA LEU A 115 19.56 2.86 -25.58
C LEU A 115 19.25 2.63 -27.05
N ASP A 116 20.24 2.30 -27.85
CA ASP A 116 20.07 1.96 -29.28
C ASP A 116 19.20 0.72 -29.49
N LYS A 117 19.38 -0.33 -28.68
CA LYS A 117 18.53 -1.53 -28.67
C LYS A 117 17.04 -1.20 -28.52
N TYR A 118 16.70 -0.17 -27.75
CA TYR A 118 15.33 0.20 -27.48
C TYR A 118 14.82 1.43 -28.25
N ASP A 119 15.63 1.95 -29.18
CA ASP A 119 15.30 3.15 -29.98
C ASP A 119 15.09 4.39 -29.08
N GLU A 120 15.95 4.50 -28.07
CA GLU A 120 15.93 5.60 -27.09
C GLU A 120 17.20 6.43 -27.16
N SER A 121 17.17 7.65 -26.66
CA SER A 121 18.32 8.55 -26.64
C SER A 121 18.45 9.26 -25.29
N LEU A 122 19.66 9.74 -25.02
CA LEU A 122 19.97 10.52 -23.85
C LEU A 122 20.58 11.86 -24.26
N LYS A 123 20.01 12.97 -23.76
CA LYS A 123 20.47 14.33 -24.07
C LYS A 123 21.49 14.87 -23.08
N SER A 124 21.53 14.30 -21.87
CA SER A 124 22.40 14.76 -20.76
C SER A 124 22.76 13.59 -19.86
N GLY A 125 23.66 13.81 -18.90
CA GLY A 125 23.95 12.81 -17.85
C GLY A 125 22.71 12.38 -17.10
N THR A 126 22.71 11.15 -16.62
CA THR A 126 21.59 10.50 -15.94
C THR A 126 22.10 9.64 -14.78
N THR A 127 21.20 9.05 -13.99
CA THR A 127 21.56 8.06 -12.97
C THR A 127 21.12 6.66 -13.41
N LEU A 128 21.70 5.60 -12.80
CA LEU A 128 21.24 4.24 -13.04
C LEU A 128 19.74 4.08 -12.69
N LYS A 129 19.27 4.75 -11.65
CA LYS A 129 17.86 4.76 -11.27
C LYS A 129 16.97 5.37 -12.35
N GLU A 130 17.36 6.50 -12.92
CA GLU A 130 16.61 7.13 -14.02
C GLU A 130 16.57 6.28 -15.28
N ILE A 131 17.65 5.55 -15.55
CA ILE A 131 17.69 4.56 -16.64
C ILE A 131 16.70 3.43 -16.35
N LEU A 132 16.74 2.81 -15.17
CA LEU A 132 15.81 1.74 -14.79
C LEU A 132 14.33 2.19 -14.80
N ARG A 133 14.06 3.46 -14.54
CA ARG A 133 12.69 4.04 -14.56
C ARG A 133 12.06 3.98 -15.95
N ARG A 134 12.86 3.85 -17.02
CA ARG A 134 12.35 3.79 -18.40
C ARG A 134 11.59 2.48 -18.65
N PRO A 135 10.39 2.52 -19.28
CA PRO A 135 9.52 1.33 -19.38
C PRO A 135 10.14 0.11 -20.03
N LYS A 136 10.95 0.32 -21.06
CA LYS A 136 11.55 -0.77 -21.85
C LYS A 136 12.80 -1.37 -21.22
N ILE A 137 13.50 -0.61 -20.37
CA ILE A 137 14.77 -1.02 -19.76
C ILE A 137 14.47 -1.92 -18.57
N THR A 138 15.13 -3.06 -18.47
CA THR A 138 14.98 -4.05 -17.40
C THR A 138 16.07 -3.91 -16.34
N TYR A 139 15.90 -4.57 -15.20
CA TYR A 139 16.94 -4.65 -14.18
C TYR A 139 18.21 -5.30 -14.72
N ASN A 140 18.10 -6.31 -15.59
CA ASN A 140 19.23 -6.97 -16.24
C ASN A 140 20.01 -6.02 -17.16
N ASP A 141 19.36 -5.11 -17.87
CA ASP A 141 20.03 -4.09 -18.67
C ASP A 141 20.85 -3.15 -17.77
N VAL A 142 20.32 -2.79 -16.59
CA VAL A 142 21.05 -1.96 -15.61
C VAL A 142 22.24 -2.70 -15.01
N LYS A 143 22.11 -4.01 -14.72
CA LYS A 143 23.23 -4.87 -14.31
C LYS A 143 24.34 -4.84 -15.37
N TYR A 144 23.99 -5.06 -16.64
CA TYR A 144 24.93 -5.02 -17.76
C TYR A 144 25.66 -3.67 -17.87
N ILE A 145 24.93 -2.55 -17.75
CA ILE A 145 25.54 -1.20 -17.77
C ILE A 145 26.50 -1.03 -16.60
N SER A 146 26.14 -1.55 -15.43
CA SER A 146 26.92 -1.35 -14.19
C SER A 146 28.27 -2.08 -14.19
N GLU A 147 28.44 -3.16 -14.93
CA GLU A 147 29.66 -3.97 -14.95
C GLU A 147 30.92 -3.22 -15.40
N VAL A 148 30.78 -2.13 -16.16
CA VAL A 148 31.91 -1.30 -16.62
C VAL A 148 32.09 -0.03 -15.81
N ILE A 149 31.32 0.14 -14.74
CA ILE A 149 31.39 1.30 -13.87
C ILE A 149 32.31 0.98 -12.69
N GLU A 150 33.33 1.78 -12.50
CA GLU A 150 34.22 1.65 -11.36
C GLU A 150 33.45 1.93 -10.06
N ASN A 151 33.58 1.03 -9.08
CA ASN A 151 32.84 1.08 -7.81
C ASN A 151 31.32 1.01 -7.94
N ALA A 152 30.80 0.35 -8.99
CA ALA A 152 29.36 0.09 -9.11
C ALA A 152 28.84 -0.70 -7.90
N PRO A 153 27.60 -0.45 -7.49
CA PRO A 153 26.97 -1.24 -6.42
C PRO A 153 26.82 -2.70 -6.82
N ASN A 154 26.82 -3.61 -5.84
CA ASN A 154 26.39 -4.98 -6.08
C ASN A 154 24.91 -4.99 -6.47
N LEU A 155 24.61 -5.50 -7.65
CA LEU A 155 23.25 -5.62 -8.20
C LEU A 155 22.81 -7.08 -8.35
N SER A 156 23.58 -8.04 -7.81
CA SER A 156 23.24 -9.47 -7.90
C SER A 156 22.53 -9.93 -6.63
N PHE A 157 21.24 -10.21 -6.77
CA PHE A 157 20.37 -10.72 -5.72
C PHE A 157 19.58 -11.91 -6.27
N ASP A 158 18.68 -12.46 -5.44
CA ASP A 158 17.66 -13.39 -5.92
C ASP A 158 16.64 -12.67 -6.81
N GLU A 159 15.96 -13.44 -7.66
CA GLU A 159 15.02 -12.92 -8.67
C GLU A 159 13.90 -12.07 -8.06
N GLU A 160 13.41 -12.45 -6.87
CA GLU A 160 12.35 -11.72 -6.19
C GLU A 160 12.83 -10.34 -5.70
N THR A 161 14.05 -10.26 -5.18
CA THR A 161 14.66 -9.00 -4.73
C THR A 161 14.92 -8.08 -5.91
N GLU A 162 15.49 -8.59 -7.01
CA GLU A 162 15.73 -7.85 -8.25
C GLU A 162 14.40 -7.30 -8.82
N TYR A 163 13.37 -8.13 -8.86
CA TYR A 163 12.03 -7.72 -9.30
C TYR A 163 11.43 -6.62 -8.42
N GLN A 164 11.59 -6.71 -7.08
CA GLN A 164 11.12 -5.66 -6.19
C GLN A 164 11.82 -4.32 -6.42
N ILE A 165 13.13 -4.32 -6.68
CA ILE A 165 13.88 -3.10 -7.01
C ILE A 165 13.33 -2.49 -8.30
N GLU A 166 13.17 -3.28 -9.37
CA GLU A 166 12.64 -2.81 -10.64
C GLU A 166 11.25 -2.20 -10.49
N VAL A 167 10.34 -2.90 -9.84
CA VAL A 167 8.95 -2.43 -9.63
C VAL A 167 8.92 -1.16 -8.80
N GLN A 168 9.69 -1.09 -7.71
CA GLN A 168 9.69 0.10 -6.86
C GLN A 168 10.23 1.33 -7.59
N VAL A 169 11.27 1.18 -8.40
CA VAL A 169 11.82 2.29 -9.19
C VAL A 169 10.85 2.73 -10.30
N LYS A 170 10.28 1.80 -11.06
CA LYS A 170 9.38 2.12 -12.17
C LYS A 170 8.05 2.73 -11.72
N TYR A 171 7.54 2.29 -10.59
CA TYR A 171 6.24 2.74 -10.07
C TYR A 171 6.35 3.70 -8.88
N GLU A 172 7.54 4.21 -8.56
CA GLU A 172 7.83 5.05 -7.40
C GLU A 172 6.79 6.16 -7.19
N GLY A 173 6.50 6.96 -8.22
CA GLY A 173 5.55 8.06 -8.14
C GLY A 173 4.11 7.62 -7.88
N TYR A 174 3.70 6.49 -8.46
CA TYR A 174 2.35 5.94 -8.24
C TYR A 174 2.21 5.31 -6.85
N ILE A 175 3.25 4.61 -6.40
CA ILE A 175 3.31 4.02 -5.06
C ILE A 175 3.26 5.13 -4.01
N ALA A 176 4.04 6.19 -4.17
CA ALA A 176 4.04 7.34 -3.25
C ALA A 176 2.66 8.01 -3.16
N LYS A 177 1.98 8.22 -4.30
CA LYS A 177 0.60 8.73 -4.32
C LYS A 177 -0.38 7.80 -3.59
N SER A 178 -0.24 6.49 -3.78
CA SER A 178 -1.08 5.50 -3.10
C SER A 178 -0.89 5.56 -1.59
N TYR A 179 0.34 5.66 -1.10
CA TYR A 179 0.61 5.83 0.33
C TYR A 179 0.05 7.14 0.88
N GLN A 180 0.10 8.25 0.14
CA GLN A 180 -0.54 9.50 0.57
C GLN A 180 -2.05 9.36 0.74
N ILE A 181 -2.71 8.60 -0.13
CA ILE A 181 -4.15 8.32 -0.02
C ILE A 181 -4.41 7.42 1.19
N ILE A 182 -3.60 6.39 1.40
CA ILE A 182 -3.69 5.49 2.56
C ILE A 182 -3.56 6.28 3.87
N GLU A 183 -2.58 7.16 3.97
CA GLU A 183 -2.37 7.99 5.16
C GLU A 183 -3.55 8.93 5.45
N LYS A 184 -4.12 9.54 4.42
CA LYS A 184 -5.34 10.33 4.58
C LYS A 184 -6.51 9.48 5.07
N GLN A 185 -6.69 8.28 4.52
CA GLN A 185 -7.75 7.38 4.92
C GLN A 185 -7.56 6.87 6.36
N LYS A 186 -6.32 6.52 6.76
CA LYS A 186 -6.01 6.13 8.14
C LYS A 186 -6.39 7.21 9.14
N LYS A 187 -6.09 8.49 8.84
CA LYS A 187 -6.51 9.62 9.70
C LYS A 187 -8.03 9.70 9.88
N LEU A 188 -8.80 9.36 8.84
CA LEU A 188 -10.25 9.27 8.97
C LEU A 188 -10.70 8.06 9.80
N GLU A 189 -10.00 6.94 9.71
CA GLU A 189 -10.28 5.74 10.49
C GLU A 189 -9.92 5.88 11.97
N GLU A 190 -8.92 6.69 12.30
CA GLU A 190 -8.56 7.04 13.68
C GLU A 190 -9.62 7.94 14.36
N ARG A 191 -10.41 8.67 13.57
CA ARG A 191 -11.48 9.55 14.09
C ARG A 191 -12.72 8.74 14.44
N LYS A 192 -12.78 8.31 15.71
CA LYS A 192 -13.92 7.55 16.26
C LYS A 192 -15.17 8.42 16.34
N ILE A 193 -16.31 7.82 16.04
CA ILE A 193 -17.62 8.43 16.23
C ILE A 193 -18.18 7.89 17.55
N PRO A 194 -18.63 8.75 18.49
CA PRO A 194 -19.25 8.29 19.72
C PRO A 194 -20.45 7.38 19.46
N GLU A 195 -20.58 6.30 20.21
CA GLU A 195 -21.66 5.29 20.02
C GLU A 195 -23.06 5.90 20.02
N PHE A 196 -23.29 6.90 20.87
CA PHE A 196 -24.57 7.58 20.99
C PHE A 196 -24.67 8.89 20.21
N PHE A 197 -23.81 9.08 19.17
CA PHE A 197 -23.85 10.26 18.33
C PHE A 197 -25.19 10.40 17.62
N ASP A 198 -25.84 11.58 17.76
CA ASP A 198 -27.15 11.84 17.18
C ASP A 198 -27.02 12.53 15.81
N TYR A 199 -27.03 11.73 14.75
CA TYR A 199 -26.97 12.23 13.37
C TYR A 199 -28.16 13.12 12.98
N ASN A 200 -29.32 13.04 13.70
CA ASN A 200 -30.49 13.84 13.40
C ASN A 200 -30.28 15.32 13.73
N LYS A 201 -29.41 15.62 14.69
CA LYS A 201 -29.07 16.99 15.06
C LYS A 201 -28.15 17.68 14.05
N MET A 202 -27.45 16.93 13.21
CA MET A 202 -26.56 17.51 12.21
C MET A 202 -27.32 18.33 11.19
N GLN A 203 -26.86 19.55 10.94
CA GLN A 203 -27.32 20.42 9.85
C GLN A 203 -26.26 20.43 8.74
N GLY A 204 -26.68 20.67 7.50
CA GLY A 204 -25.75 20.73 6.38
C GLY A 204 -25.35 19.40 5.75
N ILE A 205 -25.95 18.28 6.17
CA ILE A 205 -25.81 16.98 5.51
C ILE A 205 -27.07 16.59 4.74
N THR A 206 -26.92 15.75 3.73
CA THR A 206 -28.04 15.25 2.94
C THR A 206 -28.99 14.41 3.79
N ARG A 207 -30.29 14.40 3.42
CA ARG A 207 -31.28 13.58 4.13
C ARG A 207 -30.95 12.09 4.04
N GLU A 208 -30.43 11.65 2.89
CA GLU A 208 -30.00 10.27 2.69
C GLU A 208 -28.81 9.93 3.58
N ALA A 209 -27.75 10.76 3.63
CA ALA A 209 -26.60 10.54 4.50
C ALA A 209 -27.02 10.46 5.97
N LYS A 210 -27.94 11.35 6.43
CA LYS A 210 -28.47 11.33 7.79
C LYS A 210 -29.14 9.99 8.13
N GLN A 211 -29.99 9.50 7.23
CA GLN A 211 -30.65 8.21 7.38
C GLN A 211 -29.64 7.07 7.41
N ARG A 212 -28.74 6.99 6.41
CA ARG A 212 -27.74 5.92 6.30
C ARG A 212 -26.80 5.85 7.49
N LEU A 213 -26.30 7.00 7.94
CA LEU A 213 -25.42 7.07 9.12
C LEU A 213 -26.17 6.64 10.40
N SER A 214 -27.43 7.01 10.55
CA SER A 214 -28.26 6.62 11.70
C SER A 214 -28.55 5.11 11.72
N GLU A 215 -28.78 4.50 10.57
CA GLU A 215 -29.04 3.05 10.41
C GLU A 215 -27.77 2.22 10.62
N LYS A 216 -26.65 2.61 9.99
CA LYS A 216 -25.40 1.83 9.98
C LYS A 216 -24.53 2.03 11.21
N ARG A 217 -24.66 3.17 11.88
CA ARG A 217 -23.87 3.52 13.07
C ARG A 217 -22.38 3.23 12.93
N PRO A 218 -21.67 3.85 11.96
CA PRO A 218 -20.26 3.58 11.73
C PRO A 218 -19.42 3.92 12.97
N TYR A 219 -18.42 3.08 13.22
CA TYR A 219 -17.53 3.21 14.37
C TYR A 219 -16.55 4.40 14.24
N ASN A 220 -16.16 4.74 13.00
CA ASN A 220 -15.25 5.83 12.70
C ASN A 220 -15.64 6.55 11.40
N VAL A 221 -15.01 7.71 11.19
CA VAL A 221 -15.29 8.55 10.01
C VAL A 221 -14.88 7.86 8.70
N GLY A 222 -13.83 7.02 8.73
CA GLY A 222 -13.43 6.22 7.57
C GLY A 222 -14.51 5.23 7.14
N GLN A 223 -15.17 4.55 8.07
CA GLN A 223 -16.33 3.71 7.75
C GLN A 223 -17.50 4.54 7.24
N ALA A 224 -17.78 5.68 7.88
CA ALA A 224 -18.84 6.58 7.44
C ALA A 224 -18.66 7.02 5.98
N SER A 225 -17.44 7.31 5.56
CA SER A 225 -17.14 7.75 4.19
C SER A 225 -17.36 6.68 3.12
N ARG A 226 -17.44 5.41 3.49
CA ARG A 226 -17.66 4.27 2.57
C ARG A 226 -19.13 3.84 2.48
N ILE A 227 -20.01 4.45 3.27
CA ILE A 227 -21.45 4.14 3.22
C ILE A 227 -22.05 4.76 1.95
N VAL A 228 -22.76 3.94 1.19
CA VAL A 228 -23.48 4.38 -0.02
C VAL A 228 -24.50 5.45 0.38
N GLY A 229 -24.50 6.58 -0.34
CA GLY A 229 -25.37 7.74 -0.05
C GLY A 229 -24.74 8.78 0.90
N VAL A 230 -23.50 8.56 1.37
CA VAL A 230 -22.73 9.55 2.12
C VAL A 230 -21.68 10.18 1.20
N THR A 231 -21.72 11.50 1.06
CA THR A 231 -20.83 12.26 0.18
C THR A 231 -19.61 12.80 0.94
N PRO A 232 -18.52 13.18 0.24
CA PRO A 232 -17.39 13.87 0.87
C PRO A 232 -17.77 15.17 1.62
N ALA A 233 -18.82 15.88 1.14
CA ALA A 233 -19.32 17.05 1.83
C ALA A 233 -19.98 16.70 3.17
N ASP A 234 -20.77 15.62 3.21
CA ASP A 234 -21.38 15.13 4.45
C ASP A 234 -20.31 14.71 5.47
N ILE A 235 -19.20 14.09 5.01
CA ILE A 235 -18.05 13.74 5.86
C ILE A 235 -17.36 14.98 6.42
N SER A 236 -17.21 16.04 5.62
CA SER A 236 -16.61 17.28 6.10
C SER A 236 -17.46 17.93 7.21
N VAL A 237 -18.78 17.91 7.07
CA VAL A 237 -19.70 18.40 8.11
C VAL A 237 -19.63 17.49 9.36
N LEU A 238 -19.60 16.16 9.20
CA LEU A 238 -19.45 15.23 10.32
C LEU A 238 -18.18 15.51 11.13
N LEU A 239 -17.05 15.75 10.45
CA LEU A 239 -15.79 16.12 11.12
C LEU A 239 -15.93 17.40 11.93
N MET A 240 -16.60 18.46 11.41
CA MET A 240 -16.82 19.71 12.13
C MET A 240 -17.66 19.50 13.39
N TYR A 241 -18.67 18.62 13.36
CA TYR A 241 -19.44 18.24 14.55
C TYR A 241 -18.60 17.47 15.56
N LEU A 242 -17.78 16.54 15.13
CA LEU A 242 -16.89 15.76 16.01
C LEU A 242 -15.78 16.62 16.64
N GLU A 243 -15.37 17.70 15.98
CA GLU A 243 -14.38 18.67 16.48
C GLU A 243 -15.00 19.77 17.34
N GLY A 244 -16.31 19.77 17.51
CA GLY A 244 -17.03 20.78 18.30
C GLY A 244 -17.10 22.17 17.64
N VAL A 245 -16.85 22.25 16.34
CA VAL A 245 -16.95 23.50 15.56
C VAL A 245 -18.42 23.85 15.26
N LEU A 246 -19.26 22.83 15.12
CA LEU A 246 -20.72 22.94 14.96
C LEU A 246 -21.40 22.23 16.12
N ASN A 247 -22.46 22.87 16.68
CA ASN A 247 -23.29 22.35 17.77
C ASN A 247 -24.71 22.04 17.26
#